data_225e7032a25f2745d45f385dc83cdb8e
#
_entry.id   225e7032a25f2745d45f385dc83cdb8e
#
_cell.length_a   1.000
_cell.length_b   1.000
_cell.length_c   1.000
_cell.angle_alpha   90.00
_cell.angle_beta   90.00
_cell.angle_gamma   90.00
#
_symmetry.space_group_name_H-M   'P 1'
#
loop_
_entity.id
_entity.type
_entity.pdbx_description
1 polymer ?
#
loop_
_entity_poly.entity_id
_entity_poly.type
_entity_poly.pdbx_seq_one_letter_code
_entity_poly.pdbx_strand_id
1 'polypeptide(L)'
;RQYYENQNWTVDPSKSSTFYAKWKDLGNSDVLAAFKGYEITQETAKKYYIPGKLVYCDKDIKLTRKAPAVTNASGANVNYGLGQNIFGNSFTSAISIDKIVFPTNVESTVYIYNTGRFHDWTGGSTVTGEGQIAAGNYLSIPKNTAPAVWGNQIPSMQGFLLKFTAAETTFNGADATVSLKYANNGVTPNSKPQLAPGAVKTNALSSLQITLDSKTTRDELWLFSQEGTSNKFDNGWDGRKFFGTPTAFIYTDTPDGPMQVSSNSTIDG
;
A
#
# COMPACT_ATOMS: atom_id res chain seq x y z
N ARG A 1 -13.25 -10.38 -10.04
CA ARG A 1 -13.48 -9.59 -8.81
C ARG A 1 -13.06 -10.42 -7.63
N GLN A 2 -12.27 -9.83 -6.73
CA GLN A 2 -11.73 -10.52 -5.55
C GLN A 2 -11.74 -9.58 -4.35
N TYR A 3 -11.68 -10.14 -3.16
CA TYR A 3 -11.44 -9.39 -1.92
C TYR A 3 -10.22 -9.95 -1.18
N TYR A 4 -9.55 -9.08 -0.42
CA TYR A 4 -8.40 -9.49 0.38
C TYR A 4 -8.83 -9.95 1.77
N GLU A 5 -8.42 -11.17 2.15
CA GLU A 5 -8.72 -11.72 3.47
C GLU A 5 -7.58 -11.44 4.43
N ASN A 6 -7.82 -10.53 5.37
CA ASN A 6 -6.81 -10.13 6.34
C ASN A 6 -6.67 -11.10 7.53
N GLN A 7 -7.75 -11.77 7.91
CA GLN A 7 -7.82 -12.46 9.20
C GLN A 7 -7.95 -14.00 9.11
N ASN A 8 -8.66 -14.51 8.14
CA ASN A 8 -8.99 -15.93 8.04
C ASN A 8 -8.30 -16.57 6.84
N TRP A 9 -7.03 -16.84 6.99
CA TRP A 9 -6.25 -17.49 5.96
C TRP A 9 -6.60 -18.96 5.87
N THR A 10 -6.93 -19.43 4.68
CA THR A 10 -7.09 -20.84 4.38
C THR A 10 -6.14 -21.23 3.27
N VAL A 11 -5.56 -22.42 3.40
CA VAL A 11 -4.83 -23.05 2.29
C VAL A 11 -5.79 -23.22 1.13
N ASP A 12 -5.39 -22.85 -0.09
CA ASP A 12 -6.13 -23.21 -1.29
C ASP A 12 -5.76 -24.66 -1.67
N PRO A 13 -6.64 -25.65 -1.44
CA PRO A 13 -6.33 -27.04 -1.72
C PRO A 13 -6.26 -27.35 -3.23
N SER A 14 -6.72 -26.43 -4.08
CA SER A 14 -6.67 -26.57 -5.54
C SER A 14 -5.33 -26.15 -6.15
N LYS A 15 -4.54 -25.42 -5.39
CA LYS A 15 -3.18 -24.99 -5.75
C LYS A 15 -2.21 -25.73 -4.87
N SER A 16 -1.00 -26.04 -5.36
CA SER A 16 -0.01 -26.79 -4.60
C SER A 16 0.01 -26.35 -3.14
N SER A 17 0.20 -27.27 -2.21
CA SER A 17 0.08 -27.13 -0.75
C SER A 17 0.82 -25.95 -0.09
N THR A 18 1.46 -25.11 -0.88
CA THR A 18 2.27 -23.95 -0.50
C THR A 18 1.67 -22.60 -0.91
N PHE A 19 0.52 -22.58 -1.61
CA PHE A 19 -0.07 -21.34 -2.10
C PHE A 19 -1.22 -20.88 -1.18
N TYR A 20 -0.97 -19.82 -0.42
CA TYR A 20 -2.00 -19.14 0.37
C TYR A 20 -2.60 -18.01 -0.44
N ALA A 21 -3.79 -18.24 -0.97
CA ALA A 21 -4.55 -17.16 -1.59
C ALA A 21 -5.16 -16.28 -0.49
N LYS A 22 -4.56 -15.12 -0.25
CA LYS A 22 -5.22 -14.05 0.52
C LYS A 22 -6.33 -13.38 -0.29
N TRP A 23 -6.24 -13.43 -1.60
CA TRP A 23 -7.28 -12.99 -2.50
C TRP A 23 -8.31 -14.09 -2.67
N LYS A 24 -9.56 -13.78 -2.40
CA LYS A 24 -10.70 -14.70 -2.52
C LYS A 24 -11.70 -14.16 -3.52
N ASP A 25 -12.28 -15.04 -4.30
CA ASP A 25 -13.29 -14.65 -5.28
C ASP A 25 -14.50 -13.99 -4.62
N LEU A 26 -14.99 -12.94 -5.25
CA LEU A 26 -16.20 -12.22 -4.87
C LEU A 26 -17.35 -12.69 -5.77
N GLY A 27 -18.32 -13.36 -5.17
CA GLY A 27 -19.53 -13.82 -5.84
C GLY A 27 -20.49 -12.68 -6.16
N ASN A 28 -21.45 -12.94 -7.05
CA ASN A 28 -22.43 -11.92 -7.46
C ASN A 28 -23.43 -11.55 -6.34
N SER A 29 -23.62 -12.44 -5.38
CA SER A 29 -24.51 -12.25 -4.23
C SER A 29 -23.80 -11.79 -2.96
N ASP A 30 -22.48 -11.63 -3.01
CA ASP A 30 -21.72 -11.22 -1.83
C ASP A 30 -21.98 -9.77 -1.48
N VAL A 31 -22.13 -9.52 -0.20
CA VAL A 31 -22.28 -8.16 0.33
C VAL A 31 -20.92 -7.54 0.56
N LEU A 32 -20.71 -6.34 0.02
CA LEU A 32 -19.49 -5.59 0.25
C LEU A 32 -19.40 -5.10 1.71
N ALA A 33 -18.29 -5.40 2.37
CA ALA A 33 -18.04 -4.94 3.73
C ALA A 33 -17.25 -3.62 3.69
N ALA A 34 -17.62 -2.66 4.54
CA ALA A 34 -16.90 -1.40 4.65
C ALA A 34 -15.44 -1.64 5.10
N PHE A 35 -14.52 -0.87 4.57
CA PHE A 35 -13.07 -0.88 4.82
C PHE A 35 -12.35 -2.18 4.44
N LYS A 36 -12.99 -3.09 3.73
CA LYS A 36 -12.35 -4.26 3.16
C LYS A 36 -11.71 -3.90 1.82
N GLY A 37 -10.55 -4.49 1.52
CA GLY A 37 -9.87 -4.31 0.24
C GLY A 37 -10.49 -5.19 -0.84
N TYR A 38 -10.82 -4.58 -1.99
CA TYR A 38 -11.38 -5.26 -3.16
C TYR A 38 -10.54 -4.98 -4.38
N GLU A 39 -10.44 -5.96 -5.24
CA GLU A 39 -9.87 -5.83 -6.58
C GLU A 39 -10.96 -6.05 -7.63
N ILE A 40 -11.07 -5.14 -8.58
CA ILE A 40 -12.00 -5.23 -9.69
C ILE A 40 -11.25 -4.94 -10.97
N THR A 41 -11.16 -5.94 -11.84
CA THR A 41 -10.58 -5.82 -13.18
C THR A 41 -11.68 -5.90 -14.22
N GLN A 42 -11.65 -5.04 -15.24
CA GLN A 42 -12.58 -5.03 -16.36
C GLN A 42 -11.93 -4.49 -17.61
N GLU A 43 -12.44 -4.96 -18.77
CA GLU A 43 -11.94 -4.59 -20.08
C GLU A 43 -12.35 -3.19 -20.54
N THR A 44 -13.47 -2.68 -20.03
CA THR A 44 -14.01 -1.39 -20.45
C THR A 44 -14.36 -0.53 -19.24
N ALA A 45 -14.31 0.79 -19.40
CA ALA A 45 -14.76 1.72 -18.38
C ALA A 45 -16.22 1.45 -17.98
N LYS A 46 -16.48 1.29 -16.70
CA LYS A 46 -17.80 1.01 -16.15
C LYS A 46 -18.10 1.87 -14.93
N LYS A 47 -19.34 2.28 -14.82
CA LYS A 47 -19.85 2.96 -13.64
C LYS A 47 -20.46 1.95 -12.68
N TYR A 48 -20.01 1.97 -11.43
CA TYR A 48 -20.58 1.13 -10.37
C TYR A 48 -21.51 1.96 -9.50
N TYR A 49 -22.62 1.33 -9.13
CA TYR A 49 -23.54 1.84 -8.13
C TYR A 49 -23.48 0.90 -6.94
N ILE A 50 -23.04 1.41 -5.80
CA ILE A 50 -22.91 0.63 -4.57
C ILE A 50 -23.93 1.15 -3.57
N PRO A 51 -25.11 0.50 -3.45
CA PRO A 51 -26.10 0.90 -2.47
C PRO A 51 -25.61 0.51 -1.07
N GLY A 52 -25.87 1.37 -0.09
CA GLY A 52 -25.46 1.11 1.30
C GLY A 52 -25.69 2.29 2.21
N LYS A 53 -25.25 2.15 3.45
CA LYS A 53 -25.24 3.23 4.44
C LYS A 53 -23.89 3.93 4.40
N LEU A 54 -23.90 5.26 4.43
CA LEU A 54 -22.70 6.06 4.52
C LEU A 54 -22.03 5.87 5.89
N VAL A 55 -20.71 5.79 5.88
CA VAL A 55 -19.90 5.80 7.10
C VAL A 55 -19.43 7.22 7.36
N TYR A 56 -19.78 7.78 8.51
CA TYR A 56 -19.50 9.17 8.90
C TYR A 56 -19.00 9.30 10.34
N CYS A 57 -18.37 8.26 10.86
CA CYS A 57 -17.78 8.24 12.20
C CYS A 57 -16.39 7.63 12.18
N ASP A 58 -15.62 7.83 13.24
CA ASP A 58 -14.32 7.18 13.42
C ASP A 58 -14.45 5.68 13.22
N LYS A 59 -13.41 5.08 12.64
CA LYS A 59 -13.39 3.66 12.33
C LYS A 59 -12.08 3.02 12.72
N ASP A 60 -12.17 1.99 13.51
CA ASP A 60 -11.05 1.11 13.82
C ASP A 60 -10.98 -0.04 12.81
N ILE A 61 -9.83 -0.20 12.20
CA ILE A 61 -9.51 -1.33 11.31
C ILE A 61 -8.51 -2.24 12.00
N LYS A 62 -8.75 -3.54 11.90
CA LYS A 62 -7.93 -4.56 12.55
C LYS A 62 -6.94 -5.17 11.57
N LEU A 63 -5.68 -5.11 11.94
CA LEU A 63 -4.61 -5.80 11.25
C LEU A 63 -4.28 -7.08 11.99
N THR A 64 -3.85 -8.09 11.26
CA THR A 64 -3.32 -9.31 11.86
C THR A 64 -2.02 -9.73 11.17
N ARG A 65 -1.12 -10.29 11.96
CA ARG A 65 0.10 -10.94 11.48
C ARG A 65 0.01 -12.46 11.55
N LYS A 66 -1.17 -13.03 11.67
CA LYS A 66 -1.35 -14.47 11.67
C LYS A 66 -0.71 -15.05 10.41
N ALA A 67 0.38 -15.78 10.61
CA ALA A 67 0.95 -16.62 9.58
C ALA A 67 0.41 -18.02 9.80
N PRO A 68 -0.08 -18.67 8.75
CA PRO A 68 -0.21 -20.10 8.80
C PRO A 68 1.20 -20.69 8.94
N ALA A 69 1.35 -21.72 9.74
CA ALA A 69 2.56 -22.51 9.78
C ALA A 69 2.66 -23.26 8.44
N VAL A 70 3.36 -22.67 7.48
CA VAL A 70 3.59 -23.29 6.18
C VAL A 70 5.06 -23.51 6.00
N THR A 71 5.39 -24.73 5.85
CA THR A 71 6.68 -25.15 5.35
C THR A 71 6.55 -25.42 3.86
N ASN A 72 7.46 -24.88 3.05
CA ASN A 72 7.57 -25.26 1.65
C ASN A 72 8.06 -26.70 1.52
N ALA A 73 8.11 -27.24 0.32
CA ALA A 73 8.61 -28.59 0.04
C ALA A 73 10.06 -28.82 0.53
N SER A 74 10.80 -27.76 0.82
CA SER A 74 12.16 -27.79 1.37
C SER A 74 12.20 -27.65 2.90
N GLY A 75 11.06 -27.63 3.59
CA GLY A 75 10.98 -27.49 5.03
C GLY A 75 11.20 -26.08 5.57
N ALA A 76 11.35 -25.08 4.71
CA ALA A 76 11.50 -23.68 5.14
C ALA A 76 10.15 -22.99 5.33
N ASN A 77 10.03 -22.19 6.39
CA ASN A 77 8.86 -21.35 6.60
C ASN A 77 8.75 -20.31 5.48
N VAL A 78 7.61 -20.26 4.80
CA VAL A 78 7.38 -19.35 3.70
C VAL A 78 6.57 -18.14 4.19
N ASN A 79 7.22 -16.99 4.26
CA ASN A 79 6.65 -15.75 4.77
C ASN A 79 6.10 -14.87 3.63
N TYR A 80 5.07 -15.33 2.93
CA TYR A 80 4.45 -14.53 1.88
C TYR A 80 3.56 -13.44 2.47
N GLY A 81 3.95 -12.17 2.27
CA GLY A 81 3.15 -11.00 2.66
C GLY A 81 2.79 -10.98 4.14
N LEU A 82 3.70 -11.48 4.99
CA LEU A 82 3.50 -11.55 6.42
C LEU A 82 3.30 -10.16 7.01
N GLY A 83 2.22 -10.01 7.75
CA GLY A 83 1.87 -8.71 8.35
C GLY A 83 1.33 -7.68 7.39
N GLN A 84 1.18 -7.99 6.10
CA GLN A 84 0.51 -7.13 5.13
C GLN A 84 -0.99 -7.31 5.21
N ASN A 85 -1.72 -6.18 5.30
CA ASN A 85 -3.16 -6.13 5.36
C ASN A 85 -3.67 -5.08 4.37
N ILE A 86 -4.69 -5.41 3.59
CA ILE A 86 -5.25 -4.54 2.56
C ILE A 86 -6.66 -4.10 2.95
N PHE A 87 -6.89 -2.81 2.86
CA PHE A 87 -8.15 -2.15 3.17
C PHE A 87 -8.61 -1.28 2.01
N GLY A 88 -9.84 -0.79 2.10
CA GLY A 88 -10.40 0.22 1.19
C GLY A 88 -10.98 1.40 1.96
N ASN A 89 -10.77 2.61 1.49
CA ASN A 89 -11.39 3.79 2.07
C ASN A 89 -12.89 3.81 1.73
N SER A 90 -13.73 3.50 2.71
CA SER A 90 -15.19 3.51 2.57
C SER A 90 -15.86 4.82 3.01
N PHE A 91 -15.07 5.82 3.39
CA PHE A 91 -15.60 7.17 3.54
C PHE A 91 -15.87 7.80 2.16
N THR A 92 -16.84 8.69 2.08
CA THR A 92 -17.09 9.50 0.87
C THR A 92 -16.08 10.62 0.66
N SER A 93 -15.17 10.78 1.61
CA SER A 93 -14.09 11.78 1.63
C SER A 93 -12.73 11.06 1.70
N ALA A 94 -11.67 11.77 1.36
CA ALA A 94 -10.32 11.23 1.49
C ALA A 94 -9.91 11.16 2.96
N ILE A 95 -9.14 10.13 3.34
CA ILE A 95 -8.51 10.02 4.65
C ILE A 95 -7.20 10.83 4.62
N SER A 96 -7.00 11.70 5.63
CA SER A 96 -5.72 12.37 5.85
C SER A 96 -4.74 11.42 6.50
N ILE A 97 -3.63 11.11 5.79
CA ILE A 97 -2.65 10.12 6.24
C ILE A 97 -1.96 10.57 7.53
N ASP A 98 -1.64 11.86 7.65
CA ASP A 98 -1.01 12.43 8.86
C ASP A 98 -1.91 12.36 10.12
N LYS A 99 -3.21 12.13 9.95
CA LYS A 99 -4.19 11.99 11.05
C LYS A 99 -4.47 10.54 11.43
N ILE A 100 -3.97 9.58 10.69
CA ILE A 100 -4.11 8.16 11.05
C ILE A 100 -3.35 7.89 12.35
N VAL A 101 -3.98 7.17 13.28
CA VAL A 101 -3.36 6.76 14.54
C VAL A 101 -2.84 5.34 14.38
N PHE A 102 -1.53 5.22 14.24
CA PHE A 102 -0.83 3.94 14.13
C PHE A 102 -0.34 3.47 15.50
N PRO A 103 -0.52 2.21 15.86
CA PRO A 103 0.16 1.60 17.00
C PRO A 103 1.65 1.36 16.71
N THR A 104 2.47 1.20 17.72
CA THR A 104 3.93 1.09 17.61
C THR A 104 4.42 -0.13 16.82
N ASN A 105 3.61 -1.20 16.78
CA ASN A 105 3.92 -2.43 16.05
C ASN A 105 3.44 -2.42 14.59
N VAL A 106 2.92 -1.30 14.09
CA VAL A 106 2.53 -1.09 12.70
C VAL A 106 3.40 -0.01 12.09
N GLU A 107 3.86 -0.23 10.87
CA GLU A 107 4.55 0.80 10.11
C GLU A 107 3.63 2.00 9.92
N SER A 108 4.07 3.18 10.33
CA SER A 108 3.33 4.44 10.15
C SER A 108 3.46 4.92 8.69
N THR A 109 3.26 4.01 7.77
CA THR A 109 3.37 4.19 6.32
C THR A 109 2.16 3.56 5.64
N VAL A 110 1.55 4.29 4.74
CA VAL A 110 0.47 3.80 3.88
C VAL A 110 1.07 3.42 2.54
N TYR A 111 0.69 2.25 2.02
CA TYR A 111 1.11 1.78 0.72
C TYR A 111 -0.10 1.75 -0.21
N ILE A 112 -0.03 2.49 -1.31
CA ILE A 112 -1.10 2.56 -2.31
C ILE A 112 -0.63 1.89 -3.59
N TYR A 113 -1.44 0.93 -4.08
CA TYR A 113 -1.16 0.30 -5.35
C TYR A 113 -1.55 1.22 -6.50
N ASN A 114 -0.56 1.61 -7.28
CA ASN A 114 -0.78 2.39 -8.50
C ASN A 114 -1.03 1.42 -9.66
N THR A 115 -2.27 1.36 -10.10
CA THR A 115 -2.67 0.48 -11.21
C THR A 115 -2.23 0.97 -12.58
N GLY A 116 -1.56 2.14 -12.67
CA GLY A 116 -1.24 2.78 -13.94
C GLY A 116 -2.46 3.45 -14.59
N ARG A 117 -2.32 3.83 -15.85
CA ARG A 117 -3.38 4.44 -16.65
C ARG A 117 -4.05 3.39 -17.52
N PHE A 118 -5.34 3.55 -17.76
CA PHE A 118 -6.11 2.61 -18.59
C PHE A 118 -5.51 2.37 -19.98
N HIS A 119 -4.93 3.41 -20.61
CA HIS A 119 -4.29 3.27 -21.92
C HIS A 119 -2.96 2.52 -21.88
N ASP A 120 -2.37 2.34 -20.70
CA ASP A 120 -1.15 1.56 -20.51
C ASP A 120 -1.46 0.04 -20.54
N TRP A 121 -2.74 -0.32 -20.54
CA TRP A 121 -3.22 -1.69 -20.67
C TRP A 121 -3.56 -1.96 -22.14
N THR A 122 -2.66 -2.60 -22.85
CA THR A 122 -2.94 -3.07 -24.20
C THR A 122 -3.90 -4.26 -24.11
N GLY A 123 -5.11 -4.07 -24.60
CA GLY A 123 -6.23 -4.98 -24.47
C GLY A 123 -5.94 -6.43 -24.83
N GLY A 124 -6.47 -7.32 -24.02
CA GLY A 124 -6.48 -8.75 -24.24
C GLY A 124 -6.03 -9.55 -23.03
N SER A 125 -6.65 -10.67 -22.82
CA SER A 125 -6.46 -11.57 -21.66
C SER A 125 -5.10 -12.27 -21.59
N THR A 126 -4.25 -12.07 -22.56
CA THR A 126 -2.87 -12.57 -22.57
C THR A 126 -1.95 -11.40 -22.73
N VAL A 127 -1.72 -10.70 -21.67
CA VAL A 127 -0.76 -9.63 -21.71
C VAL A 127 0.62 -10.20 -21.51
N THR A 128 1.18 -10.63 -22.60
CA THR A 128 2.61 -10.72 -22.78
C THR A 128 3.04 -9.40 -23.43
N GLY A 129 3.12 -8.35 -22.70
CA GLY A 129 3.50 -7.11 -23.34
C GLY A 129 3.74 -5.98 -22.38
N GLU A 130 4.32 -5.00 -22.92
CA GLU A 130 4.81 -3.79 -22.28
C GLU A 130 3.77 -3.04 -21.43
N GLY A 131 2.48 -3.18 -21.74
CA GLY A 131 1.40 -2.51 -21.00
C GLY A 131 1.15 -3.03 -19.58
N GLN A 132 1.55 -4.26 -19.27
CA GLN A 132 1.43 -4.80 -17.90
C GLN A 132 2.49 -4.26 -16.97
N ILE A 133 3.61 -3.85 -17.51
CA ILE A 133 4.81 -3.56 -16.74
C ILE A 133 4.76 -2.15 -16.18
N ALA A 134 4.12 -1.23 -16.88
CA ALA A 134 3.95 0.14 -16.43
C ALA A 134 2.90 0.31 -15.31
N ALA A 135 2.04 -0.69 -15.13
CA ALA A 135 1.06 -0.73 -14.07
C ALA A 135 1.56 -1.60 -12.91
N GLY A 136 1.21 -1.31 -11.69
CA GLY A 136 1.42 -2.21 -10.59
C GLY A 136 2.62 -1.93 -9.70
N ASN A 137 2.89 -0.67 -9.46
CA ASN A 137 3.83 -0.25 -8.44
C ASN A 137 3.10 0.19 -7.17
N TYR A 138 3.62 -0.20 -6.02
CA TYR A 138 3.23 0.39 -4.75
C TYR A 138 3.93 1.73 -4.55
N LEU A 139 3.16 2.70 -4.08
CA LEU A 139 3.64 4.00 -3.62
C LEU A 139 3.68 3.98 -2.10
N SER A 140 4.84 4.22 -1.56
CA SER A 140 5.06 4.26 -0.10
C SER A 140 4.87 5.69 0.39
N ILE A 141 3.95 5.89 1.33
CA ILE A 141 3.61 7.21 1.86
C ILE A 141 3.77 7.19 3.38
N PRO A 142 4.97 7.47 3.89
CA PRO A 142 5.20 7.60 5.33
C PRO A 142 4.41 8.77 5.90
N LYS A 143 3.89 8.63 7.10
CA LYS A 143 3.01 9.59 7.75
C LYS A 143 3.61 11.01 7.81
N ASN A 144 4.87 11.12 8.18
CA ASN A 144 5.53 12.40 8.40
C ASN A 144 5.96 13.09 7.09
N THR A 145 6.18 12.30 6.02
CA THR A 145 6.53 12.81 4.69
C THR A 145 5.34 12.85 3.73
N ALA A 146 4.16 12.40 4.16
CA ALA A 146 2.96 12.28 3.31
C ALA A 146 2.62 13.57 2.54
N PRO A 147 2.67 14.78 3.14
CA PRO A 147 2.41 16.00 2.40
C PRO A 147 3.40 16.28 1.28
N ALA A 148 4.62 15.74 1.39
CA ALA A 148 5.70 15.94 0.43
C ALA A 148 5.69 14.92 -0.71
N VAL A 149 5.41 13.66 -0.42
CA VAL A 149 5.58 12.56 -1.38
C VAL A 149 4.44 12.51 -2.39
N TRP A 150 3.27 11.99 -2.01
CA TRP A 150 2.17 11.74 -2.96
C TRP A 150 0.89 12.50 -2.61
N GLY A 151 0.99 13.39 -1.67
CA GLY A 151 -0.15 14.02 -1.06
C GLY A 151 -0.60 13.26 0.17
N ASN A 152 -1.19 13.98 1.09
CA ASN A 152 -1.58 13.50 2.42
C ASN A 152 -2.96 12.83 2.39
N GLN A 153 -3.26 12.02 1.37
CA GLN A 153 -4.62 11.53 1.17
C GLN A 153 -4.68 10.08 0.69
N ILE A 154 -5.64 9.35 1.26
CA ILE A 154 -6.18 8.12 0.67
C ILE A 154 -7.56 8.49 0.10
N PRO A 155 -7.71 8.65 -1.22
CA PRO A 155 -8.99 9.03 -1.82
C PRO A 155 -10.13 8.09 -1.44
N SER A 156 -11.37 8.56 -1.52
CA SER A 156 -12.55 7.70 -1.39
C SER A 156 -12.48 6.54 -2.39
N MET A 157 -12.86 5.35 -1.98
CA MET A 157 -12.83 4.10 -2.76
C MET A 157 -11.42 3.61 -3.13
N GLN A 158 -10.36 4.25 -2.64
CA GLN A 158 -8.99 3.79 -2.86
C GLN A 158 -8.62 2.63 -1.95
N GLY A 159 -8.08 1.56 -2.54
CA GLY A 159 -7.42 0.48 -1.81
C GLY A 159 -6.06 0.93 -1.25
N PHE A 160 -5.73 0.49 -0.06
CA PHE A 160 -4.43 0.75 0.57
C PHE A 160 -3.98 -0.43 1.43
N LEU A 161 -2.67 -0.56 1.58
CA LEU A 161 -2.04 -1.60 2.38
C LEU A 161 -1.38 -0.97 3.60
N LEU A 162 -1.53 -1.64 4.74
CA LEU A 162 -0.79 -1.38 5.97
C LEU A 162 0.00 -2.63 6.37
N LYS A 163 1.11 -2.44 7.06
CA LYS A 163 2.04 -3.52 7.39
C LYS A 163 2.52 -3.41 8.83
N PHE A 164 2.70 -4.56 9.48
CA PHE A 164 3.41 -4.64 10.75
C PHE A 164 4.89 -4.30 10.59
N THR A 165 5.49 -3.75 11.64
CA THR A 165 6.93 -3.47 11.67
C THR A 165 7.75 -4.76 11.56
N ALA A 166 8.97 -4.67 11.02
CA ALA A 166 9.85 -5.83 10.87
C ALA A 166 10.31 -6.44 12.21
N ALA A 167 10.32 -5.63 13.28
CA ALA A 167 10.69 -6.06 14.62
C ALA A 167 9.71 -7.05 15.25
N GLU A 168 8.49 -7.14 14.73
CA GLU A 168 7.51 -8.13 15.18
C GLU A 168 7.86 -9.51 14.64
N THR A 169 8.68 -10.24 15.37
CA THR A 169 9.19 -11.57 14.97
C THR A 169 8.29 -12.73 15.41
N THR A 170 7.34 -12.48 16.30
CA THR A 170 6.44 -13.51 16.81
C THR A 170 5.33 -13.82 15.80
N PHE A 171 5.37 -15.02 15.27
CA PHE A 171 4.39 -15.54 14.31
C PHE A 171 3.01 -15.80 14.90
N ASN A 172 2.86 -15.71 16.21
CA ASN A 172 1.68 -16.15 16.93
C ASN A 172 0.64 -15.05 17.09
N GLY A 173 0.13 -14.52 15.97
CA GLY A 173 -1.15 -13.84 16.02
C GLY A 173 -1.15 -12.47 16.69
N ALA A 174 -0.09 -11.67 16.45
CA ALA A 174 -0.15 -10.27 16.81
C ALA A 174 -1.28 -9.58 16.05
N ASP A 175 -2.22 -9.03 16.77
CA ASP A 175 -3.27 -8.18 16.25
C ASP A 175 -2.95 -6.72 16.58
N ALA A 176 -3.31 -5.82 15.69
CA ALA A 176 -3.19 -4.39 15.90
C ALA A 176 -4.45 -3.68 15.45
N THR A 177 -4.73 -2.53 16.05
CA THR A 177 -5.85 -1.68 15.65
C THR A 177 -5.32 -0.33 15.20
N VAL A 178 -5.66 0.05 13.98
CA VAL A 178 -5.38 1.37 13.43
C VAL A 178 -6.68 2.16 13.41
N SER A 179 -6.67 3.36 13.98
CA SER A 179 -7.83 4.23 14.05
C SER A 179 -7.82 5.24 12.91
N LEU A 180 -8.83 5.15 12.06
CA LEU A 180 -9.13 6.09 10.99
C LEU A 180 -10.10 7.15 11.56
N LYS A 181 -9.65 8.39 11.62
CA LYS A 181 -10.46 9.49 12.15
C LYS A 181 -11.35 10.07 11.06
N TYR A 182 -12.63 10.28 11.39
CA TYR A 182 -13.57 11.01 10.56
C TYR A 182 -13.63 12.49 10.94
N ALA A 183 -13.70 12.74 12.25
CA ALA A 183 -13.70 14.09 12.82
C ALA A 183 -12.27 14.67 12.90
N ASN A 184 -12.17 15.95 13.31
CA ASN A 184 -10.91 16.65 13.57
C ASN A 184 -9.92 16.64 12.39
N ASN A 185 -10.41 16.89 11.19
CA ASN A 185 -9.63 16.86 9.95
C ASN A 185 -9.02 15.47 9.60
N GLY A 186 -9.56 14.42 10.16
CA GLY A 186 -9.19 13.05 9.80
C GLY A 186 -9.61 12.70 8.38
N VAL A 187 -10.66 13.36 7.87
CA VAL A 187 -11.05 13.30 6.45
C VAL A 187 -10.97 14.70 5.83
N THR A 188 -10.70 14.74 4.52
CA THR A 188 -10.57 15.95 3.72
C THR A 188 -11.35 15.78 2.41
N PRO A 189 -11.70 16.88 1.70
CA PRO A 189 -12.23 16.76 0.36
C PRO A 189 -11.33 15.91 -0.53
N ASN A 190 -11.92 15.05 -1.35
CA ASN A 190 -11.16 14.31 -2.35
C ASN A 190 -10.47 15.31 -3.29
N SER A 191 -9.17 15.37 -3.27
CA SER A 191 -8.38 15.95 -4.34
C SER A 191 -7.87 14.82 -5.21
N LYS A 192 -7.85 15.03 -6.53
CA LYS A 192 -7.17 14.08 -7.40
C LYS A 192 -5.73 13.96 -6.91
N PRO A 193 -5.21 12.75 -6.69
CA PRO A 193 -3.79 12.60 -6.42
C PRO A 193 -3.04 13.35 -7.52
N GLN A 194 -2.24 14.32 -7.15
CA GLN A 194 -1.39 14.98 -8.12
C GLN A 194 -0.27 14.02 -8.50
N LEU A 195 -0.55 13.12 -9.42
CA LEU A 195 0.45 12.36 -10.15
C LEU A 195 1.08 13.20 -11.28
N ALA A 196 0.87 14.50 -11.26
CA ALA A 196 1.47 15.41 -12.23
C ALA A 196 2.95 15.61 -11.90
N PRO A 197 3.88 15.26 -12.82
CA PRO A 197 5.27 15.68 -12.71
C PRO A 197 5.30 17.23 -12.66
N GLY A 198 5.95 17.79 -11.67
CA GLY A 198 6.25 19.23 -11.63
C GLY A 198 5.41 20.10 -10.71
N ALA A 199 4.50 19.57 -9.90
CA ALA A 199 3.90 20.38 -8.84
C ALA A 199 4.96 20.60 -7.74
N VAL A 200 5.60 21.75 -7.78
CA VAL A 200 6.47 22.20 -6.68
C VAL A 200 5.58 22.43 -5.47
N LYS A 201 5.56 21.48 -4.56
CA LYS A 201 4.98 21.69 -3.24
C LYS A 201 6.00 22.48 -2.43
N THR A 202 5.58 23.57 -1.85
CA THR A 202 6.33 24.28 -0.82
C THR A 202 6.36 23.42 0.43
N ASN A 203 7.34 22.54 0.53
CA ASN A 203 7.56 21.73 1.72
C ASN A 203 8.68 22.33 2.55
N ALA A 204 8.46 22.33 3.86
CA ALA A 204 9.48 22.68 4.84
C ALA A 204 10.61 21.63 4.94
N LEU A 205 10.43 20.46 4.30
CA LEU A 205 11.40 19.37 4.31
C LEU A 205 12.34 19.47 3.09
N SER A 206 13.65 19.44 3.34
CA SER A 206 14.62 19.28 2.28
C SER A 206 14.50 17.88 1.67
N SER A 207 14.28 17.81 0.37
CA SER A 207 14.04 16.54 -0.31
C SER A 207 14.64 16.51 -1.71
N LEU A 208 15.01 15.31 -2.14
CA LEU A 208 15.41 14.99 -3.50
C LEU A 208 14.48 13.89 -4.02
N GLN A 209 13.83 14.15 -5.14
CA GLN A 209 13.09 13.13 -5.89
C GLN A 209 13.92 12.69 -7.08
N ILE A 210 14.12 11.38 -7.21
CA ILE A 210 14.74 10.76 -8.37
C ILE A 210 13.70 9.92 -9.08
N THR A 211 13.51 10.16 -10.37
CA THR A 211 12.53 9.43 -11.19
C THR A 211 13.27 8.59 -12.23
N LEU A 212 12.93 7.32 -12.30
CA LEU A 212 13.28 6.43 -13.38
C LEU A 212 12.09 6.37 -14.33
N ASP A 213 12.27 6.85 -15.55
CA ASP A 213 11.20 6.88 -16.56
C ASP A 213 11.70 6.29 -17.89
N SER A 214 10.95 5.33 -18.39
CA SER A 214 11.21 4.70 -19.69
C SER A 214 9.87 4.40 -20.38
N LYS A 215 9.90 3.83 -21.57
CA LYS A 215 8.68 3.42 -22.30
C LYS A 215 7.86 2.38 -21.52
N THR A 216 8.51 1.56 -20.71
CA THR A 216 7.92 0.37 -20.08
C THR A 216 8.00 0.41 -18.55
N THR A 217 8.74 1.34 -17.98
CA THR A 217 8.97 1.40 -16.53
C THR A 217 8.92 2.84 -16.06
N ARG A 218 8.15 3.08 -15.01
CA ARG A 218 8.22 4.32 -14.26
C ARG A 218 8.33 3.97 -12.78
N ASP A 219 9.34 4.55 -12.13
CA ASP A 219 9.57 4.35 -10.72
C ASP A 219 10.16 5.61 -10.08
N GLU A 220 10.03 5.74 -8.77
CA GLU A 220 10.43 6.95 -8.05
C GLU A 220 11.07 6.60 -6.72
N LEU A 221 12.07 7.38 -6.36
CA LEU A 221 12.76 7.38 -5.07
C LEU A 221 12.70 8.77 -4.47
N TRP A 222 12.38 8.86 -3.19
CA TRP A 222 12.40 10.09 -2.42
C TRP A 222 13.42 10.00 -1.29
N LEU A 223 14.28 11.00 -1.21
CA LEU A 223 15.25 11.16 -0.15
C LEU A 223 14.94 12.44 0.63
N PHE A 224 14.93 12.35 1.95
CA PHE A 224 14.68 13.47 2.85
C PHE A 224 15.86 13.68 3.79
N SER A 225 16.21 14.96 4.01
CA SER A 225 17.11 15.34 5.10
C SER A 225 16.26 15.70 6.32
N GLN A 226 16.37 14.90 7.37
CA GLN A 226 15.59 15.08 8.58
C GLN A 226 16.44 14.75 9.81
N GLU A 227 16.62 15.72 10.69
CA GLU A 227 17.33 15.53 11.95
C GLU A 227 16.64 14.44 12.80
N GLY A 228 17.43 13.56 13.39
CA GLY A 228 16.96 12.46 14.23
C GLY A 228 16.60 11.19 13.48
N THR A 229 16.70 11.17 12.14
CA THR A 229 16.59 9.94 11.35
C THR A 229 17.96 9.33 11.07
N SER A 230 17.99 8.07 10.66
CA SER A 230 19.19 7.25 10.51
C SER A 230 19.25 6.57 9.14
N ASN A 231 20.29 5.77 8.90
CA ASN A 231 20.39 4.93 7.72
C ASN A 231 19.61 3.59 7.83
N LYS A 232 18.79 3.43 8.88
CA LYS A 232 17.88 2.29 9.10
C LYS A 232 16.45 2.71 8.80
N PHE A 233 15.50 1.78 8.99
CA PHE A 233 14.09 2.10 8.86
C PHE A 233 13.59 2.94 10.04
N ASP A 234 13.29 4.21 9.79
CA ASP A 234 12.70 5.13 10.76
C ASP A 234 11.17 5.20 10.56
N ASN A 235 10.44 4.63 11.52
CA ASN A 235 8.99 4.47 11.41
C ASN A 235 8.25 5.82 11.28
N GLY A 236 7.47 5.95 10.22
CA GLY A 236 6.76 7.17 9.86
C GLY A 236 7.54 8.17 9.01
N TRP A 237 8.84 7.96 8.83
CA TRP A 237 9.70 8.76 7.96
C TRP A 237 10.09 7.99 6.69
N ASP A 238 10.24 6.67 6.80
CA ASP A 238 10.65 5.80 5.71
C ASP A 238 9.50 4.95 5.18
N GLY A 239 9.62 4.60 3.89
CA GLY A 239 8.68 3.73 3.20
C GLY A 239 9.42 2.66 2.42
N ARG A 240 9.06 1.39 2.68
CA ARG A 240 9.71 0.25 2.02
C ARG A 240 9.43 0.21 0.53
N LYS A 241 10.39 -0.28 -0.23
CA LYS A 241 10.20 -0.62 -1.63
C LYS A 241 9.54 -1.98 -1.76
N PHE A 242 8.41 -2.04 -2.47
CA PHE A 242 7.82 -3.29 -2.93
C PHE A 242 8.19 -3.51 -4.39
N PHE A 243 8.79 -4.65 -4.67
CA PHE A 243 9.12 -5.06 -6.02
C PHE A 243 7.90 -5.70 -6.68
N GLY A 244 7.53 -5.21 -7.83
CA GLY A 244 6.45 -5.74 -8.67
C GLY A 244 7.00 -6.45 -9.90
N THR A 245 6.26 -6.41 -10.98
CA THR A 245 6.61 -7.01 -12.27
C THR A 245 7.55 -6.16 -13.16
N PRO A 246 7.77 -4.84 -12.94
CA PRO A 246 8.67 -4.06 -13.77
C PRO A 246 10.08 -4.62 -13.82
N THR A 247 10.78 -4.33 -14.90
CA THR A 247 12.14 -4.82 -15.13
C THR A 247 13.23 -3.95 -14.55
N ALA A 248 12.88 -2.75 -14.05
CA ALA A 248 13.83 -1.83 -13.44
C ALA A 248 13.17 -1.08 -12.27
N PHE A 249 13.94 -0.90 -11.20
CA PHE A 249 13.54 -0.22 -9.98
C PHE A 249 14.61 0.73 -9.51
N ILE A 250 14.18 1.81 -8.83
CA ILE A 250 15.06 2.71 -8.10
C ILE A 250 14.69 2.68 -6.60
N TYR A 251 15.69 2.53 -5.75
CA TYR A 251 15.52 2.47 -4.30
C TYR A 251 16.85 2.78 -3.60
N THR A 252 16.78 3.10 -2.30
CA THR A 252 17.96 3.07 -1.42
C THR A 252 18.05 1.71 -0.75
N ASP A 253 19.25 1.16 -0.66
CA ASP A 253 19.52 -0.04 0.11
C ASP A 253 19.92 0.35 1.53
N THR A 254 19.25 -0.21 2.52
CA THR A 254 19.50 0.05 3.94
C THR A 254 19.70 -1.26 4.69
N PRO A 255 20.27 -1.25 5.90
CA PRO A 255 20.38 -2.45 6.72
C PRO A 255 19.05 -3.17 6.97
N ASP A 256 17.92 -2.43 6.91
CA ASP A 256 16.58 -2.97 7.10
C ASP A 256 15.84 -3.27 5.79
N GLY A 257 16.58 -3.26 4.67
CA GLY A 257 16.10 -3.59 3.32
C GLY A 257 15.85 -2.36 2.43
N PRO A 258 15.35 -2.58 1.21
CA PRO A 258 15.17 -1.54 0.21
C PRO A 258 14.05 -0.56 0.58
N MET A 259 14.29 0.76 0.38
CA MET A 259 13.34 1.82 0.64
C MET A 259 13.02 2.62 -0.62
N GLN A 260 11.75 2.97 -0.78
CA GLN A 260 11.26 3.90 -1.82
C GLN A 260 11.27 5.35 -1.31
N VAL A 261 11.05 5.52 -0.01
CA VAL A 261 11.20 6.79 0.70
C VAL A 261 12.21 6.57 1.80
N SER A 262 13.26 7.35 1.83
CA SER A 262 14.31 7.24 2.84
C SER A 262 14.64 8.61 3.42
N SER A 263 14.69 8.67 4.73
CA SER A 263 15.01 9.87 5.49
C SER A 263 16.32 9.66 6.25
N ASN A 264 17.24 10.62 6.16
CA ASN A 264 18.50 10.56 6.88
C ASN A 264 18.84 11.94 7.44
N SER A 265 19.47 11.98 8.61
CA SER A 265 19.93 13.23 9.23
C SER A 265 20.99 13.94 8.43
N THR A 266 21.77 13.22 7.62
CA THR A 266 22.75 13.75 6.67
C THR A 266 22.53 13.13 5.30
N ILE A 267 22.26 13.97 4.28
CA ILE A 267 22.28 13.54 2.87
C ILE A 267 23.69 13.74 2.27
N ASP A 268 24.68 13.90 3.08
CA ASP A 268 26.05 13.98 2.62
C ASP A 268 26.52 12.58 2.21
N GLY A 269 26.60 12.36 0.89
CA GLY A 269 27.17 11.18 0.28
C GLY A 269 28.69 11.19 0.31
#